data_3458dcec34c4c91365d5f69466ce3e1a
#
_entry.id   3458dcec34c4c91365d5f69466ce3e1a
#
_cell.length_a   1.000
_cell.length_b   1.000
_cell.length_c   1.000
_cell.angle_alpha   90.00
_cell.angle_beta   90.00
_cell.angle_gamma   90.00
#
_symmetry.space_group_name_H-M   'P 1'
#
loop_
_entity.id
_entity.type
_entity.pdbx_description
1 polymer ?
#
loop_
_entity_poly.entity_id
_entity_poly.type
_entity_poly.pdbx_seq_one_letter_code
_entity_poly.pdbx_strand_id
1 'polypeptide(L)'
;KQPSENKDEFTLLVVGGSQGANIFDKNLKNLIVKISKEKSIKIIQQTHQNNITDLKNFYTKNNVKNEIFSFDENFANSIIQSDICISRAGASTLAELSVLNIPFIAVPLPTSKDNHQYENAFFYEMKNCCWIVEQNQFEEKIEKVLKDILYDKSNYFKKKKSLKKLNFQNTWANENKKILKTVNEN
;
A
#
# COMPACT_ATOMS: atom_id res chain seq x y z
N LYS A 1 -10.86 -8.33 13.54
CA LYS A 1 -9.81 -9.23 14.09
C LYS A 1 -8.52 -8.44 14.14
N GLN A 2 -7.89 -8.35 15.32
CA GLN A 2 -6.51 -7.83 15.41
C GLN A 2 -5.61 -8.79 14.63
N PRO A 3 -4.66 -8.29 13.80
CA PRO A 3 -3.65 -9.14 13.23
C PRO A 3 -2.84 -9.76 14.37
N SER A 4 -2.72 -11.07 14.38
CA SER A 4 -1.87 -11.77 15.34
C SER A 4 -0.45 -11.27 15.18
N GLU A 5 0.20 -10.85 16.26
CA GLU A 5 1.62 -10.44 16.27
C GLU A 5 2.58 -11.56 15.83
N ASN A 6 2.06 -12.77 15.64
CA ASN A 6 2.77 -14.00 15.24
C ASN A 6 2.30 -14.55 13.88
N LYS A 7 2.10 -13.70 12.88
CA LYS A 7 1.85 -14.19 11.52
C LYS A 7 3.18 -14.58 10.89
N ASP A 8 3.39 -15.88 10.66
CA ASP A 8 4.63 -16.40 10.06
C ASP A 8 4.85 -15.92 8.62
N GLU A 9 3.79 -15.50 7.93
CA GLU A 9 3.81 -15.06 6.53
C GLU A 9 3.37 -13.59 6.40
N PHE A 10 4.23 -12.78 5.79
CA PHE A 10 3.95 -11.37 5.50
C PHE A 10 3.28 -11.22 4.12
N THR A 11 2.15 -10.56 4.06
CA THR A 11 1.40 -10.35 2.82
C THR A 11 1.61 -8.94 2.28
N LEU A 12 2.23 -8.84 1.11
CA LEU A 12 2.44 -7.60 0.38
C LEU A 12 1.37 -7.46 -0.71
N LEU A 13 0.60 -6.37 -0.68
CA LEU A 13 -0.28 -5.96 -1.77
C LEU A 13 0.42 -4.95 -2.68
N VAL A 14 0.28 -5.11 -3.99
CA VAL A 14 0.82 -4.16 -4.98
C VAL A 14 -0.29 -3.73 -5.93
N VAL A 15 -0.54 -2.42 -6.02
CA VAL A 15 -1.66 -1.85 -6.79
C VAL A 15 -1.17 -0.75 -7.73
N GLY A 16 -1.28 -1.00 -9.03
CA GLY A 16 -0.87 -0.08 -10.09
C GLY A 16 -1.92 0.94 -10.52
N GLY A 17 -3.17 0.78 -10.05
CA GLY A 17 -4.32 1.53 -10.56
C GLY A 17 -4.87 0.95 -11.87
N SER A 18 -5.87 1.60 -12.46
CA SER A 18 -6.62 1.10 -13.62
C SER A 18 -5.78 0.82 -14.88
N GLN A 19 -4.62 1.45 -14.98
CA GLN A 19 -3.71 1.26 -16.12
C GLN A 19 -2.57 0.27 -15.83
N GLY A 20 -2.55 -0.35 -14.62
CA GLY A 20 -1.41 -1.13 -14.16
C GLY A 20 -0.18 -0.25 -13.97
N ALA A 21 0.81 -0.74 -13.27
CA ALA A 21 2.07 -0.03 -13.16
C ALA A 21 3.23 -0.94 -13.54
N ASN A 22 3.61 -0.92 -14.82
CA ASN A 22 4.74 -1.69 -15.34
C ASN A 22 6.02 -1.53 -14.52
N ILE A 23 6.18 -0.38 -13.86
CA ILE A 23 7.31 -0.15 -12.96
C ILE A 23 7.32 -1.15 -11.80
N PHE A 24 6.16 -1.51 -11.25
CA PHE A 24 6.07 -2.49 -10.18
C PHE A 24 6.42 -3.89 -10.69
N ASP A 25 5.87 -4.29 -11.84
CA ASP A 25 6.17 -5.58 -12.45
C ASP A 25 7.67 -5.74 -12.73
N LYS A 26 8.31 -4.69 -13.26
CA LYS A 26 9.72 -4.71 -13.62
C LYS A 26 10.63 -4.76 -12.38
N ASN A 27 10.38 -3.89 -11.40
CA ASN A 27 11.34 -3.65 -10.32
C ASN A 27 11.09 -4.51 -9.07
N LEU A 28 9.84 -4.96 -8.83
CA LEU A 28 9.55 -5.72 -7.61
C LEU A 28 9.81 -7.22 -7.75
N LYS A 29 9.61 -7.82 -8.92
CA LYS A 29 9.62 -9.28 -9.04
C LYS A 29 10.91 -9.95 -8.52
N ASN A 30 12.06 -9.42 -8.89
CA ASN A 30 13.35 -9.95 -8.44
C ASN A 30 13.61 -9.66 -6.96
N LEU A 31 13.20 -8.48 -6.49
CA LEU A 31 13.32 -8.09 -5.08
C LEU A 31 12.47 -8.99 -4.19
N ILE A 32 11.23 -9.29 -4.58
CA ILE A 32 10.34 -10.19 -3.83
C ILE A 32 10.93 -11.60 -3.75
N VAL A 33 11.48 -12.13 -4.85
CA VAL A 33 12.19 -13.42 -4.83
C VAL A 33 13.40 -13.39 -3.92
N LYS A 34 14.16 -12.29 -3.88
CA LYS A 34 15.28 -12.13 -2.95
C LYS A 34 14.81 -12.15 -1.50
N ILE A 35 13.77 -11.40 -1.17
CA ILE A 35 13.19 -11.34 0.18
C ILE A 35 12.61 -12.69 0.59
N SER A 36 11.93 -13.42 -0.32
CA SER A 36 11.28 -14.69 -0.02
C SER A 36 12.25 -15.81 0.42
N LYS A 37 13.52 -15.66 0.12
CA LYS A 37 14.58 -16.58 0.61
C LYS A 37 14.91 -16.40 2.09
N GLU A 38 14.59 -15.24 2.65
CA GLU A 38 14.91 -14.88 4.03
C GLU A 38 13.66 -14.78 4.92
N LYS A 39 12.51 -14.44 4.32
CA LYS A 39 11.24 -14.24 5.02
C LYS A 39 10.08 -14.85 4.25
N SER A 40 9.17 -15.52 4.95
CA SER A 40 7.93 -15.98 4.34
C SER A 40 7.09 -14.79 3.89
N ILE A 41 6.92 -14.64 2.57
CA ILE A 41 6.17 -13.56 1.95
C ILE A 41 5.15 -14.12 0.94
N LYS A 42 3.93 -13.58 1.00
CA LYS A 42 2.91 -13.75 -0.04
C LYS A 42 2.77 -12.42 -0.78
N ILE A 43 2.66 -12.46 -2.10
CA ILE A 43 2.36 -11.28 -2.90
C ILE A 43 0.95 -11.36 -3.50
N ILE A 44 0.19 -10.27 -3.36
CA ILE A 44 -1.08 -10.03 -4.06
C ILE A 44 -0.81 -8.84 -4.97
N GLN A 45 -0.83 -9.03 -6.30
CA GLN A 45 -0.38 -7.96 -7.22
C GLN A 45 -1.34 -7.75 -8.35
N GLN A 46 -1.75 -6.48 -8.50
CA GLN A 46 -2.42 -6.01 -9.69
C GLN A 46 -1.41 -5.74 -10.82
N THR A 47 -1.69 -6.25 -12.00
CA THR A 47 -0.91 -6.00 -13.22
C THR A 47 -1.82 -5.85 -14.44
N HIS A 48 -1.26 -5.49 -15.57
CA HIS A 48 -2.00 -5.48 -16.83
C HIS A 48 -2.37 -6.91 -17.25
N GLN A 49 -3.55 -7.09 -17.86
CA GLN A 49 -4.10 -8.40 -18.26
C GLN A 49 -3.07 -9.28 -19.01
N ASN A 50 -2.29 -8.69 -19.89
CA ASN A 50 -1.30 -9.40 -20.70
C ASN A 50 -0.10 -9.91 -19.89
N ASN A 51 0.14 -9.37 -18.70
CA ASN A 51 1.29 -9.71 -17.86
C ASN A 51 0.95 -10.75 -16.76
N ILE A 52 -0.34 -11.09 -16.57
CA ILE A 52 -0.77 -11.96 -15.47
C ILE A 52 -0.06 -13.30 -15.52
N THR A 53 -0.11 -13.98 -16.66
CA THR A 53 0.45 -15.33 -16.83
C THR A 53 1.94 -15.35 -16.59
N ASP A 54 2.67 -14.40 -17.17
CA ASP A 54 4.13 -14.34 -17.05
C ASP A 54 4.56 -14.06 -15.60
N LEU A 55 3.90 -13.09 -14.95
CA LEU A 55 4.23 -12.71 -13.59
C LEU A 55 3.88 -13.83 -12.60
N LYS A 56 2.73 -14.48 -12.76
CA LYS A 56 2.31 -15.64 -11.97
C LYS A 56 3.30 -16.79 -12.11
N ASN A 57 3.67 -17.14 -13.34
CA ASN A 57 4.65 -18.20 -13.62
C ASN A 57 6.02 -17.87 -13.01
N PHE A 58 6.47 -16.62 -13.12
CA PHE A 58 7.71 -16.16 -12.53
C PHE A 58 7.74 -16.39 -11.01
N TYR A 59 6.72 -15.94 -10.28
CA TYR A 59 6.65 -16.12 -8.83
C TYR A 59 6.51 -17.59 -8.43
N THR A 60 5.67 -18.35 -9.13
CA THR A 60 5.48 -19.79 -8.85
C THR A 60 6.78 -20.58 -9.06
N LYS A 61 7.52 -20.32 -10.16
CA LYS A 61 8.81 -20.95 -10.42
C LYS A 61 9.86 -20.65 -9.34
N ASN A 62 9.74 -19.50 -8.68
CA ASN A 62 10.64 -19.10 -7.60
C ASN A 62 10.07 -19.41 -6.20
N ASN A 63 9.05 -20.27 -6.09
CA ASN A 63 8.41 -20.68 -4.84
C ASN A 63 7.85 -19.51 -4.01
N VAL A 64 7.44 -18.41 -4.65
CA VAL A 64 6.76 -17.29 -3.99
C VAL A 64 5.25 -17.50 -4.08
N LYS A 65 4.56 -17.53 -2.95
CA LYS A 65 3.10 -17.55 -2.92
C LYS A 65 2.56 -16.27 -3.54
N ASN A 66 1.66 -16.41 -4.51
CA ASN A 66 1.19 -15.26 -5.26
C ASN A 66 -0.28 -15.34 -5.66
N GLU A 67 -0.91 -14.17 -5.73
CA GLU A 67 -2.22 -13.92 -6.34
C GLU A 67 -2.05 -12.75 -7.32
N ILE A 68 -2.19 -13.01 -8.61
CA ILE A 68 -1.97 -12.00 -9.67
C ILE A 68 -3.30 -11.76 -10.40
N PHE A 69 -3.70 -10.49 -10.52
CA PHE A 69 -4.96 -10.10 -11.12
C PHE A 69 -4.83 -8.79 -11.91
N SER A 70 -5.77 -8.53 -12.82
CA SER A 70 -5.89 -7.23 -13.50
C SER A 70 -6.99 -6.37 -12.88
N PHE A 71 -8.09 -7.01 -12.52
CA PHE A 71 -9.24 -6.39 -11.87
C PHE A 71 -9.74 -7.31 -10.76
N ASP A 72 -10.14 -6.73 -9.64
CA ASP A 72 -10.68 -7.45 -8.49
C ASP A 72 -11.97 -6.75 -8.03
N GLU A 73 -13.11 -7.42 -8.21
CA GLU A 73 -14.41 -6.93 -7.76
C GLU A 73 -14.50 -6.83 -6.23
N ASN A 74 -13.70 -7.62 -5.53
CA ASN A 74 -13.63 -7.67 -4.07
C ASN A 74 -12.32 -7.07 -3.54
N PHE A 75 -11.84 -5.98 -4.13
CA PHE A 75 -10.55 -5.37 -3.81
C PHE A 75 -10.35 -5.09 -2.31
N ALA A 76 -11.41 -4.76 -1.58
CA ALA A 76 -11.38 -4.61 -0.12
C ALA A 76 -10.87 -5.88 0.59
N ASN A 77 -11.18 -7.08 0.08
CA ASN A 77 -10.68 -8.33 0.65
C ASN A 77 -9.18 -8.49 0.44
N SER A 78 -8.65 -8.10 -0.71
CA SER A 78 -7.21 -8.08 -0.98
C SER A 78 -6.48 -7.13 -0.04
N ILE A 79 -7.07 -5.95 0.25
CA ILE A 79 -6.53 -5.02 1.23
C ILE A 79 -6.54 -5.64 2.64
N ILE A 80 -7.66 -6.21 3.09
CA ILE A 80 -7.80 -6.77 4.45
C ILE A 80 -6.83 -7.93 4.71
N GLN A 81 -6.49 -8.70 3.68
CA GLN A 81 -5.54 -9.80 3.78
C GLN A 81 -4.09 -9.33 3.86
N SER A 82 -3.80 -8.10 3.45
CA SER A 82 -2.44 -7.57 3.36
C SER A 82 -1.94 -6.98 4.67
N ASP A 83 -0.63 -7.02 4.85
CA ASP A 83 0.05 -6.35 5.96
C ASP A 83 0.51 -4.95 5.55
N ILE A 84 0.88 -4.77 4.28
CA ILE A 84 1.28 -3.49 3.68
C ILE A 84 0.87 -3.45 2.21
N CYS A 85 0.70 -2.23 1.69
CA CYS A 85 0.45 -2.01 0.26
C CYS A 85 1.53 -1.11 -0.37
N ILE A 86 1.99 -1.46 -1.57
CA ILE A 86 2.67 -0.53 -2.48
C ILE A 86 1.65 -0.10 -3.52
N SER A 87 1.39 1.20 -3.65
CA SER A 87 0.38 1.65 -4.60
C SER A 87 0.73 2.97 -5.28
N ARG A 88 0.09 3.21 -6.43
CA ARG A 88 -0.07 4.58 -6.92
C ARG A 88 -0.87 5.40 -5.92
N ALA A 89 -0.63 6.71 -5.88
CA ALA A 89 -1.24 7.59 -4.88
C ALA A 89 -2.58 8.20 -5.36
N GLY A 90 -3.45 7.36 -5.93
CA GLY A 90 -4.83 7.73 -6.24
C GLY A 90 -5.65 7.92 -4.96
N ALA A 91 -6.47 8.98 -4.90
CA ALA A 91 -7.21 9.35 -3.70
C ALA A 91 -8.08 8.22 -3.15
N SER A 92 -8.82 7.49 -4.02
CA SER A 92 -9.69 6.38 -3.60
C SER A 92 -8.89 5.26 -2.94
N THR A 93 -7.81 4.81 -3.60
CA THR A 93 -6.97 3.72 -3.09
C THR A 93 -6.35 4.07 -1.74
N LEU A 94 -5.79 5.30 -1.60
CA LEU A 94 -5.20 5.72 -0.33
C LEU A 94 -6.25 5.85 0.78
N ALA A 95 -7.47 6.31 0.44
CA ALA A 95 -8.57 6.38 1.40
C ALA A 95 -9.00 4.98 1.87
N GLU A 96 -9.14 4.01 0.96
CA GLU A 96 -9.49 2.62 1.29
C GLU A 96 -8.42 1.97 2.19
N LEU A 97 -7.13 2.10 1.84
CA LEU A 97 -6.02 1.62 2.66
C LEU A 97 -6.03 2.24 4.06
N SER A 98 -6.28 3.56 4.13
CA SER A 98 -6.37 4.29 5.39
C SER A 98 -7.52 3.76 6.25
N VAL A 99 -8.74 3.68 5.71
CA VAL A 99 -9.94 3.21 6.44
C VAL A 99 -9.74 1.79 6.98
N LEU A 100 -9.10 0.92 6.19
CA LEU A 100 -8.80 -0.46 6.59
C LEU A 100 -7.54 -0.59 7.47
N ASN A 101 -6.88 0.52 7.81
CA ASN A 101 -5.68 0.58 8.66
C ASN A 101 -4.48 -0.22 8.12
N ILE A 102 -4.33 -0.26 6.79
CA ILE A 102 -3.19 -0.89 6.14
C ILE A 102 -2.13 0.19 5.83
N PRO A 103 -0.94 0.15 6.43
CA PRO A 103 0.14 1.04 6.08
C PRO A 103 0.54 0.87 4.60
N PHE A 104 1.02 1.92 3.96
CA PHE A 104 1.31 1.85 2.54
C PHE A 104 2.56 2.65 2.14
N ILE A 105 3.19 2.20 1.07
CA ILE A 105 4.22 2.91 0.34
C ILE A 105 3.54 3.53 -0.87
N ALA A 106 3.36 4.84 -0.84
CA ALA A 106 2.79 5.58 -1.94
C ALA A 106 3.86 5.88 -2.99
N VAL A 107 3.56 5.57 -4.25
CA VAL A 107 4.42 5.84 -5.40
C VAL A 107 3.68 6.75 -6.35
N PRO A 108 3.73 8.08 -6.15
CA PRO A 108 3.01 9.03 -6.98
C PRO A 108 3.37 8.89 -8.47
N LEU A 109 2.38 9.04 -9.33
CA LEU A 109 2.60 9.08 -10.79
C LEU A 109 3.15 10.46 -11.18
N PRO A 110 4.36 10.56 -11.75
CA PRO A 110 4.99 11.86 -12.06
C PRO A 110 4.20 12.71 -13.05
N THR A 111 3.42 12.06 -13.92
CA THR A 111 2.60 12.71 -14.95
C THR A 111 1.17 12.99 -14.49
N SER A 112 0.90 12.86 -13.18
CA SER A 112 -0.43 13.18 -12.66
C SER A 112 -0.72 14.67 -12.79
N LYS A 113 -1.92 15.00 -13.29
CA LYS A 113 -2.33 16.40 -13.48
C LYS A 113 -2.17 17.17 -12.16
N ASP A 114 -1.62 18.38 -12.23
CA ASP A 114 -1.42 19.28 -11.07
C ASP A 114 -0.71 18.59 -9.87
N ASN A 115 0.09 17.56 -10.14
CA ASN A 115 0.81 16.79 -9.13
C ASN A 115 -0.09 16.16 -8.04
N HIS A 116 -1.39 15.99 -8.32
CA HIS A 116 -2.37 15.58 -7.31
C HIS A 116 -2.04 14.27 -6.59
N GLN A 117 -1.34 13.32 -7.25
CA GLN A 117 -0.96 12.08 -6.56
C GLN A 117 0.10 12.32 -5.48
N TYR A 118 1.05 13.22 -5.72
CA TYR A 118 2.02 13.58 -4.69
C TYR A 118 1.33 14.26 -3.50
N GLU A 119 0.45 15.21 -3.76
CA GLU A 119 -0.32 15.88 -2.70
C GLU A 119 -1.18 14.91 -1.88
N ASN A 120 -1.82 13.94 -2.54
CA ASN A 120 -2.55 12.88 -1.83
C ASN A 120 -1.63 12.08 -0.90
N ALA A 121 -0.46 11.67 -1.39
CA ALA A 121 0.51 10.92 -0.59
C ALA A 121 1.06 11.78 0.57
N PHE A 122 1.40 13.04 0.30
CA PHE A 122 1.95 13.98 1.26
C PHE A 122 1.01 14.23 2.43
N PHE A 123 -0.30 14.32 2.18
CA PHE A 123 -1.30 14.40 3.25
C PHE A 123 -1.15 13.27 4.29
N TYR A 124 -0.95 12.04 3.84
CA TYR A 124 -0.76 10.89 4.74
C TYR A 124 0.64 10.82 5.36
N GLU A 125 1.66 11.25 4.63
CA GLU A 125 3.04 11.28 5.14
C GLU A 125 3.19 12.27 6.29
N MET A 126 2.62 13.47 6.16
CA MET A 126 2.59 14.50 7.23
C MET A 126 1.90 14.00 8.51
N LYS A 127 1.01 13.03 8.40
CA LYS A 127 0.34 12.37 9.53
C LYS A 127 1.06 11.09 9.99
N ASN A 128 2.25 10.84 9.44
CA ASN A 128 3.03 9.63 9.69
C ASN A 128 2.25 8.33 9.42
N CYS A 129 1.45 8.30 8.34
CA CYS A 129 0.61 7.15 7.97
C CYS A 129 1.19 6.29 6.84
N CYS A 130 2.11 6.84 6.03
CA CYS A 130 2.68 6.14 4.88
C CYS A 130 4.17 6.47 4.69
N TRP A 131 4.78 5.83 3.69
CA TRP A 131 6.06 6.22 3.11
C TRP A 131 5.80 6.74 1.70
N ILE A 132 6.54 7.76 1.27
CA ILE A 132 6.56 8.18 -0.14
C ILE A 132 7.86 7.71 -0.77
N VAL A 133 7.74 7.06 -1.92
CA VAL A 133 8.86 6.72 -2.78
C VAL A 133 8.56 7.25 -4.17
N GLU A 134 9.26 8.28 -4.60
CA GLU A 134 9.09 8.83 -5.93
C GLU A 134 9.50 7.84 -7.02
N GLN A 135 8.81 7.85 -8.16
CA GLN A 135 9.01 6.87 -9.22
C GLN A 135 10.45 6.84 -9.74
N ASN A 136 11.12 7.98 -9.88
CA ASN A 136 12.50 8.09 -10.33
C ASN A 136 13.53 7.52 -9.34
N GLN A 137 13.12 7.35 -8.07
CA GLN A 137 13.94 6.79 -7.00
C GLN A 137 13.49 5.39 -6.58
N PHE A 138 12.45 4.85 -7.27
CA PHE A 138 11.80 3.62 -6.84
C PHE A 138 12.75 2.43 -6.79
N GLU A 139 13.53 2.21 -7.85
CA GLU A 139 14.47 1.09 -7.95
C GLU A 139 15.54 1.15 -6.84
N GLU A 140 16.03 2.35 -6.54
CA GLU A 140 17.06 2.56 -5.53
C GLU A 140 16.54 2.42 -4.09
N LYS A 141 15.35 2.99 -3.82
CA LYS A 141 14.85 3.13 -2.45
C LYS A 141 13.95 1.99 -1.97
N ILE A 142 13.25 1.30 -2.89
CA ILE A 142 12.20 0.35 -2.49
C ILE A 142 12.74 -0.84 -1.69
N GLU A 143 13.93 -1.36 -2.04
CA GLU A 143 14.54 -2.47 -1.30
C GLU A 143 14.81 -2.08 0.15
N LYS A 144 15.38 -0.89 0.37
CA LYS A 144 15.66 -0.40 1.72
C LYS A 144 14.39 -0.24 2.54
N VAL A 145 13.38 0.42 1.97
CA VAL A 145 12.09 0.64 2.67
C VAL A 145 11.41 -0.68 3.04
N LEU A 146 11.37 -1.65 2.12
CA LEU A 146 10.80 -2.96 2.40
C LEU A 146 11.58 -3.72 3.47
N LYS A 147 12.92 -3.68 3.42
CA LYS A 147 13.75 -4.31 4.46
C LYS A 147 13.52 -3.66 5.83
N ASP A 148 13.49 -2.34 5.91
CA ASP A 148 13.21 -1.65 7.16
C ASP A 148 11.85 -2.07 7.75
N ILE A 149 10.82 -2.24 6.90
CA ILE A 149 9.49 -2.69 7.33
C ILE A 149 9.50 -4.14 7.82
N LEU A 150 10.24 -5.02 7.16
CA LEU A 150 10.23 -6.45 7.45
C LEU A 150 11.12 -6.83 8.65
N TYR A 151 12.20 -6.10 8.88
CA TYR A 151 13.20 -6.41 9.90
C TYR A 151 13.15 -5.46 11.10
N ASP A 152 12.93 -4.14 10.89
CA ASP A 152 12.65 -3.18 11.95
C ASP A 152 11.17 -2.74 11.89
N LYS A 153 10.33 -3.50 12.56
CA LYS A 153 8.88 -3.25 12.59
C LYS A 153 8.48 -1.97 13.35
N SER A 154 9.42 -1.25 13.97
CA SER A 154 9.11 -0.09 14.83
C SER A 154 8.37 1.02 14.06
N ASN A 155 8.87 1.41 12.88
CA ASN A 155 8.24 2.40 12.02
C ASN A 155 6.92 1.91 11.41
N TYR A 156 6.84 0.63 11.07
CA TYR A 156 5.61 0.00 10.61
C TYR A 156 4.49 0.13 11.65
N PHE A 157 4.74 -0.25 12.90
CA PHE A 157 3.74 -0.13 13.96
C PHE A 157 3.38 1.32 14.29
N LYS A 158 4.35 2.25 14.23
CA LYS A 158 4.07 3.70 14.39
C LYS A 158 3.08 4.19 13.34
N LYS A 159 3.29 3.84 12.06
CA LYS A 159 2.38 4.24 10.95
C LYS A 159 1.00 3.60 11.09
N LYS A 160 0.93 2.33 11.45
CA LYS A 160 -0.35 1.65 11.73
C LYS A 160 -1.13 2.29 12.87
N LYS A 161 -0.44 2.71 13.94
CA LYS A 161 -1.04 3.45 15.06
C LYS A 161 -1.54 4.83 14.59
N SER A 162 -0.79 5.52 13.74
CA SER A 162 -1.17 6.82 13.18
C SER A 162 -2.42 6.71 12.29
N LEU A 163 -2.52 5.69 11.45
CA LEU A 163 -3.72 5.40 10.65
C LEU A 163 -4.95 5.20 11.53
N LYS A 164 -4.83 4.37 12.57
CA LYS A 164 -5.91 4.16 13.54
C LYS A 164 -6.37 5.48 14.18
N LYS A 165 -5.43 6.34 14.55
CA LYS A 165 -5.74 7.66 15.14
C LYS A 165 -6.43 8.58 14.12
N LEU A 166 -5.96 8.60 12.87
CA LEU A 166 -6.54 9.38 11.79
C LEU A 166 -7.99 8.96 11.54
N ASN A 167 -8.27 7.67 11.44
CA ASN A 167 -9.62 7.15 11.22
C ASN A 167 -10.55 7.45 12.38
N PHE A 168 -10.09 7.39 13.63
CA PHE A 168 -10.87 7.78 14.78
C PHE A 168 -11.25 9.27 14.74
N GLN A 169 -10.34 10.13 14.27
CA GLN A 169 -10.60 11.57 14.13
C GLN A 169 -11.58 11.90 13.01
N ASN A 170 -11.58 11.10 11.94
CA ASN A 170 -12.43 11.30 10.76
C ASN A 170 -13.74 10.49 10.80
N THR A 171 -14.22 10.14 11.99
CA THR A 171 -15.53 9.50 12.11
C THR A 171 -16.65 10.49 11.75
N TRP A 172 -17.76 9.96 11.20
CA TRP A 172 -18.94 10.76 10.87
C TRP A 172 -19.44 11.61 12.05
N ALA A 173 -19.40 11.06 13.25
CA ALA A 173 -19.77 11.77 14.48
C ALA A 173 -18.85 12.98 14.77
N ASN A 174 -17.55 12.85 14.53
CA ASN A 174 -16.59 13.94 14.74
C ASN A 174 -16.72 15.02 13.67
N GLU A 175 -16.95 14.62 12.41
CA GLU A 175 -17.18 15.58 11.32
C GLU A 175 -18.49 16.37 11.53
N ASN A 176 -19.58 15.69 11.93
CA ASN A 176 -20.82 16.36 12.27
C ASN A 176 -20.64 17.39 13.42
N LYS A 177 -19.86 17.06 14.45
CA LYS A 177 -19.56 18.02 15.52
C LYS A 177 -18.82 19.26 15.02
N LYS A 178 -17.87 19.10 14.09
CA LYS A 178 -17.16 20.23 13.49
C LYS A 178 -18.10 21.13 12.69
N ILE A 179 -18.96 20.52 11.85
CA ILE A 179 -19.96 21.24 11.05
C ILE A 179 -20.90 22.04 11.98
N LEU A 180 -21.48 21.39 12.99
CA LEU A 180 -22.38 22.04 13.95
C LEU A 180 -21.70 23.19 14.69
N LYS A 181 -20.42 23.05 15.06
CA LYS A 181 -19.66 24.12 15.69
C LYS A 181 -19.53 25.33 14.75
N THR A 182 -19.15 25.10 13.49
CA THR A 182 -19.00 26.16 12.49
C THR A 182 -20.33 26.87 12.21
N VAL A 183 -21.45 26.14 12.18
CA VAL A 183 -22.78 26.72 11.97
C VAL A 183 -23.23 27.58 13.15
N ASN A 184 -22.90 27.22 14.38
CA ASN A 184 -23.31 27.94 15.60
C ASN A 184 -22.39 29.14 15.93
N GLU A 185 -21.22 29.27 15.30
CA GLU A 185 -20.27 30.36 15.47
C GLU A 185 -20.51 31.53 14.45
N ASN A 186 -21.45 31.36 13.50
CA ASN A 186 -21.90 32.35 12.54
C ASN A 186 -23.34 32.83 12.87
#